data_4312561ba171be70face82e7694ce1a5
#
_entry.id   4312561ba171be70face82e7694ce1a5
#
_cell.length_a   1.000
_cell.length_b   1.000
_cell.length_c   1.000
_cell.angle_alpha   90.00
_cell.angle_beta   90.00
_cell.angle_gamma   90.00
#
_symmetry.space_group_name_H-M   'P 1'
#
loop_
_entity.id
_entity.type
_entity.pdbx_description
1 polymer ?
#
loop_
_entity_poly.entity_id
_entity_poly.type
_entity_poly.pdbx_seq_one_letter_code
_entity_poly.pdbx_strand_id
1 'polypeptide(L)'
;MENKKLYNTMGSEVAEGFTCKPKKFDANKPIMHFKTQLFICDDERCGKAHKDENIAATLREVIKQLNLAKGEDRIKIVRTGCFGACRFRSVANIYENTRINGNSKNNGIWLKNIHRYDIEKWKRLFKALKENISLDEIEEFEQVPMSDPSFYK
;
A
#
# COMPACT_ATOMS: atom_id res chain seq x y z
N MET A 1 -0.73 7.00 -42.90
CA MET A 1 -1.79 6.65 -41.90
C MET A 1 -1.56 7.48 -40.65
N GLU A 2 -2.54 8.29 -40.31
CA GLU A 2 -2.48 9.06 -39.08
C GLU A 2 -2.83 8.18 -37.89
N ASN A 3 -1.90 8.12 -36.90
CA ASN A 3 -2.19 7.49 -35.63
C ASN A 3 -3.05 8.43 -34.80
N LYS A 4 -4.34 8.11 -34.69
CA LYS A 4 -5.23 8.88 -33.83
C LYS A 4 -4.88 8.59 -32.37
N LYS A 5 -4.52 9.64 -31.64
CA LYS A 5 -4.37 9.54 -30.19
C LYS A 5 -5.75 9.50 -29.55
N LEU A 6 -5.96 8.50 -28.70
CA LEU A 6 -7.18 8.35 -27.94
C LEU A 6 -6.98 8.94 -26.54
N TYR A 7 -8.00 9.65 -26.07
CA TYR A 7 -7.99 10.25 -24.74
C TYR A 7 -9.22 9.78 -23.97
N ASN A 8 -9.03 9.53 -22.67
CA ASN A 8 -10.17 9.23 -21.81
C ASN A 8 -10.88 10.53 -21.41
N THR A 9 -11.99 10.41 -20.67
CA THR A 9 -12.78 11.58 -20.25
C THR A 9 -12.07 12.47 -19.24
N MET A 10 -10.95 12.01 -18.68
CA MET A 10 -10.12 12.76 -17.74
C MET A 10 -8.87 13.37 -18.40
N GLY A 11 -8.80 13.33 -19.72
CA GLY A 11 -7.75 13.99 -20.50
C GLY A 11 -6.45 13.23 -20.66
N SER A 12 -6.39 11.97 -20.26
CA SER A 12 -5.18 11.16 -20.40
C SER A 12 -5.20 10.30 -21.65
N GLU A 13 -4.04 10.14 -22.25
CA GLU A 13 -3.86 9.30 -23.43
C GLU A 13 -4.09 7.83 -23.09
N VAL A 14 -4.83 7.13 -23.96
CA VAL A 14 -5.16 5.71 -23.79
C VAL A 14 -4.53 4.91 -24.91
N ALA A 15 -3.83 3.84 -24.58
CA ALA A 15 -3.26 2.94 -25.56
C ALA A 15 -4.37 2.22 -26.34
N GLU A 16 -4.14 2.00 -27.63
CA GLU A 16 -5.07 1.28 -28.50
C GLU A 16 -5.38 -0.10 -27.91
N GLY A 17 -6.66 -0.47 -27.90
CA GLY A 17 -7.12 -1.75 -27.36
C GLY A 17 -7.37 -1.77 -25.86
N PHE A 18 -7.13 -0.67 -25.18
CA PHE A 18 -7.35 -0.56 -23.72
C PHE A 18 -8.47 0.42 -23.41
N THR A 19 -9.12 0.20 -22.29
CA THR A 19 -10.13 1.10 -21.75
C THR A 19 -9.73 1.52 -20.35
N CYS A 20 -9.63 2.82 -20.12
CA CYS A 20 -9.39 3.34 -18.78
C CYS A 20 -10.70 3.43 -18.00
N LYS A 21 -10.73 2.81 -16.84
CA LYS A 21 -11.85 2.87 -15.91
C LYS A 21 -11.38 3.47 -14.59
N PRO A 22 -12.18 4.26 -13.90
CA PRO A 22 -13.52 4.73 -14.29
C PRO A 22 -13.46 5.80 -15.39
N LYS A 23 -14.53 5.95 -16.14
CA LYS A 23 -14.67 6.99 -17.18
C LYS A 23 -14.93 8.37 -16.60
N LYS A 24 -15.40 8.43 -15.37
CA LYS A 24 -15.68 9.65 -14.60
C LYS A 24 -14.99 9.56 -13.26
N PHE A 25 -14.79 10.70 -12.62
CA PHE A 25 -14.28 10.71 -11.24
C PHE A 25 -15.16 9.85 -10.33
N ASP A 26 -14.54 8.98 -9.56
CA ASP A 26 -15.22 8.10 -8.61
C ASP A 26 -14.37 8.00 -7.35
N ALA A 27 -14.87 8.58 -6.26
CA ALA A 27 -14.19 8.62 -4.98
C ALA A 27 -13.94 7.23 -4.37
N ASN A 28 -14.62 6.19 -4.87
CA ASN A 28 -14.42 4.83 -4.39
C ASN A 28 -13.38 4.04 -5.19
N LYS A 29 -12.78 4.65 -6.21
CA LYS A 29 -11.77 3.97 -7.04
C LYS A 29 -10.35 4.24 -6.54
N PRO A 30 -9.43 3.26 -6.70
CA PRO A 30 -8.12 3.27 -6.04
C PRO A 30 -7.27 4.50 -6.28
N ILE A 31 -7.23 4.97 -7.52
CA ILE A 31 -6.34 6.07 -7.88
C ILE A 31 -6.91 7.43 -7.49
N MET A 32 -8.22 7.51 -7.29
CA MET A 32 -8.90 8.77 -7.05
C MET A 32 -9.14 9.06 -5.59
N HIS A 33 -9.27 8.01 -4.79
CA HIS A 33 -9.48 8.18 -3.36
C HIS A 33 -8.94 6.99 -2.57
N PHE A 34 -8.06 7.26 -1.64
CA PHE A 34 -7.63 6.36 -0.58
C PHE A 34 -7.07 7.20 0.56
N LYS A 35 -7.20 6.70 1.77
CA LYS A 35 -6.55 7.31 2.92
C LYS A 35 -5.11 6.83 3.04
N THR A 36 -4.92 5.52 2.96
CA THR A 36 -3.63 4.86 3.18
C THR A 36 -3.35 3.89 2.04
N GLN A 37 -2.11 3.84 1.62
CA GLN A 37 -1.65 2.88 0.63
C GLN A 37 -0.45 2.12 1.19
N LEU A 38 -0.54 0.78 1.18
CA LEU A 38 0.58 -0.09 1.54
C LEU A 38 1.20 -0.64 0.28
N PHE A 39 2.50 -0.39 0.13
CA PHE A 39 3.30 -1.02 -0.91
C PHE A 39 3.94 -2.26 -0.31
N ILE A 40 3.55 -3.43 -0.82
CA ILE A 40 4.04 -4.72 -0.34
C ILE A 40 5.03 -5.27 -1.35
N CYS A 41 6.26 -5.52 -0.90
CA CYS A 41 7.24 -6.22 -1.72
C CYS A 41 6.89 -7.71 -1.77
N ASP A 42 6.67 -8.24 -2.96
CA ASP A 42 6.46 -9.67 -3.19
C ASP A 42 7.41 -10.23 -4.26
N ASP A 43 8.52 -9.54 -4.47
CA ASP A 43 9.56 -10.00 -5.36
C ASP A 43 10.25 -11.24 -4.78
N GLU A 44 11.16 -11.85 -5.53
CA GLU A 44 11.70 -13.19 -5.29
C GLU A 44 11.94 -13.52 -3.81
N ARG A 45 12.74 -12.72 -3.10
CA ARG A 45 13.09 -13.02 -1.70
C ARG A 45 11.95 -12.78 -0.73
N CYS A 46 11.23 -11.67 -0.88
CA CYS A 46 10.07 -11.39 -0.03
C CYS A 46 8.92 -12.33 -0.35
N GLY A 47 8.72 -12.67 -1.63
CA GLY A 47 7.71 -13.65 -2.04
C GLY A 47 7.94 -15.01 -1.41
N LYS A 48 9.19 -15.48 -1.41
CA LYS A 48 9.55 -16.75 -0.75
C LYS A 48 9.35 -16.70 0.75
N ALA A 49 9.61 -15.56 1.39
CA ALA A 49 9.36 -15.40 2.82
C ALA A 49 7.86 -15.53 3.13
N HIS A 50 6.99 -15.13 2.22
CA HIS A 50 5.54 -15.35 2.31
C HIS A 50 5.13 -16.78 1.86
N LYS A 51 6.08 -17.69 1.65
CA LYS A 51 5.84 -19.07 1.20
C LYS A 51 5.08 -19.12 -0.12
N ASP A 52 5.38 -18.19 -1.03
CA ASP A 52 4.74 -18.06 -2.34
C ASP A 52 3.21 -17.84 -2.27
N GLU A 53 2.69 -17.47 -1.10
CA GLU A 53 1.29 -17.07 -0.96
C GLU A 53 1.06 -15.70 -1.61
N ASN A 54 -0.11 -15.50 -2.19
CA ASN A 54 -0.50 -14.20 -2.71
C ASN A 54 -0.92 -13.29 -1.55
N ILE A 55 0.08 -12.70 -0.88
CA ILE A 55 -0.16 -11.87 0.30
C ILE A 55 -1.06 -10.67 -0.02
N ALA A 56 -0.89 -10.05 -1.19
CA ALA A 56 -1.71 -8.90 -1.58
C ALA A 56 -3.19 -9.27 -1.66
N ALA A 57 -3.51 -10.43 -2.23
CA ALA A 57 -4.90 -10.90 -2.31
C ALA A 57 -5.48 -11.17 -0.92
N THR A 58 -4.70 -11.78 -0.05
CA THR A 58 -5.10 -12.05 1.34
C THR A 58 -5.39 -10.74 2.08
N LEU A 59 -4.52 -9.75 1.96
CA LEU A 59 -4.70 -8.47 2.63
C LEU A 59 -5.88 -7.67 2.09
N ARG A 60 -6.12 -7.75 0.79
CA ARG A 60 -7.29 -7.11 0.17
C ARG A 60 -8.59 -7.70 0.72
N GLU A 61 -8.61 -8.99 0.95
CA GLU A 61 -9.78 -9.65 1.56
C GLU A 61 -9.98 -9.22 3.02
N VAL A 62 -8.91 -9.16 3.80
CA VAL A 62 -8.97 -8.66 5.19
C VAL A 62 -9.50 -7.22 5.23
N ILE A 63 -9.00 -6.36 4.36
CA ILE A 63 -9.44 -4.96 4.25
C ILE A 63 -10.93 -4.88 3.94
N LYS A 64 -11.40 -5.74 3.03
CA LYS A 64 -12.80 -5.82 2.67
C LYS A 64 -13.67 -6.24 3.84
N GLN A 65 -13.23 -7.24 4.61
CA GLN A 65 -13.92 -7.69 5.81
C GLN A 65 -14.03 -6.60 6.88
N LEU A 66 -13.05 -5.69 6.94
CA LEU A 66 -13.03 -4.57 7.88
C LEU A 66 -13.78 -3.33 7.37
N ASN A 67 -14.43 -3.41 6.20
CA ASN A 67 -15.08 -2.28 5.53
C ASN A 67 -14.12 -1.12 5.22
N LEU A 68 -12.87 -1.43 4.90
CA LEU A 68 -11.83 -0.44 4.58
C LEU A 68 -11.46 -0.45 3.10
N ALA A 69 -12.26 -1.11 2.26
CA ALA A 69 -12.03 -1.15 0.81
C ALA A 69 -12.67 0.02 0.06
N LYS A 70 -13.49 0.82 0.74
CA LYS A 70 -14.24 1.95 0.16
C LYS A 70 -14.35 3.07 1.18
N GLY A 71 -14.69 4.26 0.70
CA GLY A 71 -15.01 5.41 1.54
C GLY A 71 -13.79 6.18 2.02
N GLU A 72 -14.00 7.01 3.03
CA GLU A 72 -13.00 7.96 3.51
C GLU A 72 -11.75 7.29 4.10
N ASP A 73 -11.92 6.12 4.71
CA ASP A 73 -10.83 5.41 5.39
C ASP A 73 -10.17 4.34 4.52
N ARG A 74 -10.42 4.37 3.23
CA ARG A 74 -9.97 3.34 2.30
C ARG A 74 -8.48 3.05 2.43
N ILE A 75 -8.14 1.76 2.54
CA ILE A 75 -6.77 1.26 2.52
C ILE A 75 -6.56 0.49 1.22
N LYS A 76 -5.52 0.86 0.49
CA LYS A 76 -5.17 0.22 -0.79
C LYS A 76 -3.89 -0.57 -0.64
N ILE A 77 -3.87 -1.78 -1.19
CA ILE A 77 -2.67 -2.62 -1.25
C ILE A 77 -2.10 -2.58 -2.67
N VAL A 78 -0.81 -2.30 -2.78
CA VAL A 78 -0.08 -2.28 -4.05
C VAL A 78 1.10 -3.25 -3.96
N ARG A 79 1.21 -4.13 -4.94
CA ARG A 79 2.36 -5.02 -5.08
C ARG A 79 3.51 -4.27 -5.74
N THR A 80 4.72 -4.50 -5.24
CA THR A 80 5.91 -3.87 -5.83
C THR A 80 6.98 -4.92 -6.11
N GLY A 81 7.95 -4.54 -6.95
CA GLY A 81 9.22 -5.25 -7.04
C GLY A 81 10.08 -4.96 -5.81
N CYS A 82 11.35 -5.37 -5.88
CA CYS A 82 12.27 -5.22 -4.75
C CYS A 82 12.60 -3.75 -4.45
N PHE A 83 12.49 -3.37 -3.18
CA PHE A 83 12.90 -2.05 -2.68
C PHE A 83 14.39 -1.97 -2.35
N GLY A 84 15.14 -3.07 -2.50
CA GLY A 84 16.52 -3.11 -2.01
C GLY A 84 16.62 -3.32 -0.51
N ALA A 85 15.52 -3.67 0.15
CA ALA A 85 15.43 -3.83 1.61
C ALA A 85 15.37 -5.30 2.04
N CYS A 86 15.98 -6.20 1.27
CA CYS A 86 15.93 -7.64 1.52
C CYS A 86 16.50 -8.07 2.88
N ARG A 87 17.33 -7.23 3.49
CA ARG A 87 17.87 -7.47 4.85
C ARG A 87 16.76 -7.47 5.91
N PHE A 88 15.66 -6.79 5.62
CA PHE A 88 14.54 -6.61 6.54
C PHE A 88 13.27 -7.32 6.05
N ARG A 89 13.49 -8.25 5.11
CA ARG A 89 12.37 -8.96 4.47
C ARG A 89 11.45 -9.62 5.49
N SER A 90 10.16 -9.67 5.19
CA SER A 90 9.52 -8.95 4.10
C SER A 90 9.12 -7.56 4.54
N VAL A 91 9.08 -6.63 3.60
CA VAL A 91 8.86 -5.23 3.93
C VAL A 91 7.58 -4.69 3.31
N ALA A 92 7.01 -3.69 3.99
CA ALA A 92 5.93 -2.88 3.47
C ALA A 92 6.23 -1.41 3.74
N ASN A 93 5.86 -0.56 2.80
CA ASN A 93 5.95 0.89 2.97
C ASN A 93 4.56 1.48 3.08
N ILE A 94 4.36 2.37 4.03
CA ILE A 94 3.09 3.04 4.25
C ILE A 94 3.15 4.43 3.64
N TYR A 95 2.20 4.72 2.75
CA TYR A 95 1.96 6.05 2.22
C TYR A 95 0.58 6.52 2.66
N GLU A 96 0.54 7.65 3.35
CA GLU A 96 -0.71 8.30 3.72
C GLU A 96 -1.01 9.42 2.74
N ASN A 97 -2.26 9.54 2.32
CA ASN A 97 -2.66 10.59 1.38
C ASN A 97 -2.79 11.93 2.10
N THR A 98 -1.67 12.60 2.30
CA THR A 98 -1.62 13.86 3.04
C THR A 98 -2.31 15.02 2.31
N ARG A 99 -2.51 14.90 1.01
CA ARG A 99 -3.25 15.89 0.21
C ARG A 99 -4.73 15.95 0.61
N ILE A 100 -5.29 14.79 0.99
CA ILE A 100 -6.70 14.69 1.37
C ILE A 100 -6.85 14.77 2.89
N ASN A 101 -5.96 14.13 3.63
CA ASN A 101 -6.12 13.90 5.08
C ASN A 101 -5.24 14.80 5.96
N GLY A 102 -4.43 15.68 5.34
CA GLY A 102 -3.46 16.48 6.10
C GLY A 102 -2.25 15.65 6.55
N ASN A 103 -1.48 16.19 7.47
CA ASN A 103 -0.27 15.52 7.96
C ASN A 103 -0.63 14.22 8.69
N SER A 104 0.11 13.17 8.40
CA SER A 104 -0.06 11.87 9.04
C SER A 104 1.26 11.41 9.67
N LYS A 105 1.19 10.95 10.91
CA LYS A 105 2.35 10.41 11.63
C LYS A 105 2.86 9.10 11.03
N ASN A 106 2.01 8.40 10.29
CA ASN A 106 2.35 7.09 9.72
C ASN A 106 2.88 7.16 8.30
N ASN A 107 2.89 8.33 7.68
CA ASN A 107 3.39 8.49 6.33
C ASN A 107 4.89 8.21 6.26
N GLY A 108 5.30 7.36 5.34
CA GLY A 108 6.71 7.03 5.13
C GLY A 108 7.27 5.93 6.05
N ILE A 109 6.45 5.30 6.85
CA ILE A 109 6.90 4.18 7.70
C ILE A 109 7.22 2.96 6.85
N TRP A 110 8.33 2.31 7.17
CA TRP A 110 8.74 1.04 6.58
C TRP A 110 8.63 -0.06 7.63
N LEU A 111 7.73 -1.01 7.40
CA LEU A 111 7.56 -2.18 8.25
C LEU A 111 8.47 -3.32 7.80
N LYS A 112 9.05 -4.05 8.75
CA LYS A 112 9.88 -5.22 8.46
C LYS A 112 9.23 -6.48 9.01
N ASN A 113 9.71 -7.64 8.53
CA ASN A 113 9.26 -8.94 8.98
C ASN A 113 7.74 -9.19 8.84
N ILE A 114 7.12 -8.55 7.85
CA ILE A 114 5.67 -8.65 7.68
C ILE A 114 5.20 -10.07 7.31
N HIS A 115 6.09 -10.92 6.82
CA HIS A 115 5.77 -12.32 6.54
C HIS A 115 5.45 -13.12 7.81
N ARG A 116 5.81 -12.59 8.98
CA ARG A 116 5.51 -13.20 10.29
C ARG A 116 4.18 -12.74 10.88
N TYR A 117 3.50 -11.79 10.23
CA TYR A 117 2.22 -11.29 10.72
C TYR A 117 1.14 -12.34 10.49
N ASP A 118 0.36 -12.64 11.53
CA ASP A 118 -0.87 -13.38 11.38
C ASP A 118 -2.01 -12.43 10.97
N ILE A 119 -3.18 -12.99 10.67
CA ILE A 119 -4.33 -12.20 10.21
C ILE A 119 -4.77 -11.20 11.27
N GLU A 120 -4.76 -11.59 12.54
CA GLU A 120 -5.18 -10.70 13.63
C GLU A 120 -4.24 -9.50 13.78
N LYS A 121 -2.95 -9.70 13.57
CA LYS A 121 -1.97 -8.61 13.60
C LYS A 121 -2.18 -7.64 12.42
N TRP A 122 -2.48 -8.16 11.24
CA TRP A 122 -2.84 -7.32 10.10
C TRP A 122 -4.09 -6.49 10.39
N LYS A 123 -5.11 -7.10 11.02
CA LYS A 123 -6.33 -6.38 11.40
C LYS A 123 -6.03 -5.25 12.39
N ARG A 124 -5.16 -5.48 13.36
CA ARG A 124 -4.75 -4.44 14.32
C ARG A 124 -4.02 -3.30 13.61
N LEU A 125 -3.16 -3.63 12.64
CA LEU A 125 -2.47 -2.62 11.84
C LEU A 125 -3.47 -1.75 11.08
N PHE A 126 -4.41 -2.37 10.37
CA PHE A 126 -5.39 -1.62 9.58
C PHE A 126 -6.30 -0.75 10.46
N LYS A 127 -6.68 -1.22 11.64
CA LYS A 127 -7.44 -0.42 12.59
C LYS A 127 -6.65 0.78 13.11
N ALA A 128 -5.37 0.59 13.42
CA ALA A 128 -4.50 1.68 13.85
C ALA A 128 -4.37 2.74 12.76
N LEU A 129 -4.21 2.33 11.50
CA LEU A 129 -4.15 3.25 10.36
C LEU A 129 -5.46 4.01 10.18
N LYS A 130 -6.60 3.33 10.31
CA LYS A 130 -7.92 3.94 10.24
C LYS A 130 -8.09 5.02 11.31
N GLU A 131 -7.67 4.74 12.52
CA GLU A 131 -7.86 5.61 13.69
C GLU A 131 -6.76 6.66 13.84
N ASN A 132 -5.81 6.72 12.91
CA ASN A 132 -4.67 7.65 12.93
C ASN A 132 -3.79 7.50 14.17
N ILE A 133 -3.69 6.28 14.70
CA ILE A 133 -2.80 5.99 15.82
C ILE A 133 -1.38 5.87 15.27
N SER A 134 -0.43 6.56 15.89
CA SER A 134 0.98 6.47 15.48
C SER A 134 1.52 5.07 15.71
N LEU A 135 2.04 4.46 14.65
CA LEU A 135 2.66 3.14 14.76
C LEU A 135 3.95 3.15 15.56
N ASP A 136 4.55 4.33 15.75
CA ASP A 136 5.72 4.49 16.60
C ASP A 136 5.42 4.18 18.08
N GLU A 137 4.15 4.27 18.46
CA GLU A 137 3.70 3.98 19.83
C GLU A 137 3.33 2.51 20.03
N ILE A 138 3.38 1.69 18.97
CA ILE A 138 2.96 0.28 19.00
C ILE A 138 4.16 -0.61 18.69
N GLU A 139 4.73 -1.22 19.71
CA GLU A 139 5.96 -2.03 19.58
C GLU A 139 5.83 -3.24 18.64
N GLU A 140 4.63 -3.83 18.55
CA GLU A 140 4.47 -5.02 17.73
C GLU A 140 4.69 -4.79 16.23
N PHE A 141 4.60 -3.54 15.78
CA PHE A 141 4.83 -3.18 14.37
C PHE A 141 6.27 -2.70 14.20
N GLU A 142 7.18 -3.66 14.06
CA GLU A 142 8.60 -3.39 13.91
C GLU A 142 8.90 -2.61 12.64
N GLN A 143 9.71 -1.58 12.76
CA GLN A 143 10.08 -0.71 11.65
C GLN A 143 11.53 -0.91 11.22
N VAL A 144 11.79 -0.67 9.93
CA VAL A 144 13.15 -0.58 9.40
C VAL A 144 13.79 0.69 9.97
N PRO A 145 15.01 0.61 10.54
CA PRO A 145 15.68 1.79 11.12
C PRO A 145 16.20 2.72 10.01
N MET A 146 15.40 3.69 9.62
CA MET A 146 15.70 4.61 8.52
C MET A 146 16.37 5.91 8.96
N SER A 147 16.33 6.22 10.27
CA SER A 147 16.72 7.52 10.76
C SER A 147 18.16 7.64 11.24
N ASP A 148 18.89 6.54 11.38
CA ASP A 148 20.26 6.55 11.89
C ASP A 148 21.26 6.27 10.74
N PRO A 149 21.98 7.32 10.27
CA PRO A 149 22.97 7.14 9.19
C PRO A 149 24.10 6.19 9.57
N SER A 150 24.46 6.05 10.85
CA SER A 150 25.51 5.16 11.31
C SER A 150 25.21 3.69 11.04
N PHE A 151 23.94 3.36 10.94
CA PHE A 151 23.48 2.00 10.62
C PHE A 151 24.04 1.47 9.29
N TYR A 152 24.35 2.37 8.37
CA TYR A 152 24.80 2.02 7.01
C TYR A 152 26.34 2.02 6.86
N LYS A 153 27.06 2.22 7.91
CA LYS A 153 28.53 2.20 7.90
C LYS A 153 29.07 0.78 8.02
#